data_a12ecdeece7f0db8ac53412aad71b94a
#
_entry.id   a12ecdeece7f0db8ac53412aad71b94a
#
_cell.length_a   1.000
_cell.length_b   1.000
_cell.length_c   1.000
_cell.angle_alpha   90.00
_cell.angle_beta   90.00
_cell.angle_gamma   90.00
#
_symmetry.space_group_name_H-M   'P 1'
#
loop_
_entity.id
_entity.type
_entity.pdbx_description
1 polymer ?
#
loop_
_entity_poly.entity_id
_entity_poly.type
_entity_poly.pdbx_seq_one_letter_code
_entity_poly.pdbx_strand_id
1 'polypeptide(L)'
;CFNELGWISLSKLDPTVREEILEELFFPEIGANFTICRMPVGANDFSRDWYSYNETDGDFDMQYFTIANDQQTLIPFIKGAQKYNPGLSIWASPWCPPSWMKHNKHYASAYTGEAYNEKYRNGLPADKVGYEGTDMFIQDSLYLQAYALYFSKFIEAYREQGIDIFAVMPQNEFNSAQIFPSCCW
;
A
#
# COMPACT_ATOMS: atom_id res chain seq x y z
N CYS A 1 -10.39 -0.38 6.24
CA CYS A 1 -9.11 -0.20 5.56
C CYS A 1 -9.34 0.39 4.17
N PHE A 2 -8.66 1.49 3.83
CA PHE A 2 -8.65 2.01 2.48
C PHE A 2 -7.82 1.10 1.58
N ASN A 3 -8.27 0.85 0.34
CA ASN A 3 -7.52 0.15 -0.69
C ASN A 3 -8.00 0.56 -2.09
N GLU A 4 -7.21 0.30 -3.13
CA GLU A 4 -7.52 0.71 -4.50
C GLU A 4 -8.80 0.09 -5.03
N LEU A 5 -8.96 -1.24 -4.90
CA LEU A 5 -10.14 -1.94 -5.43
C LEU A 5 -11.43 -1.48 -4.77
N GLY A 6 -11.38 -1.09 -3.50
CA GLY A 6 -12.51 -0.45 -2.80
C GLY A 6 -12.94 0.84 -3.47
N TRP A 7 -11.99 1.75 -3.73
CA TRP A 7 -12.29 2.99 -4.43
C TRP A 7 -12.74 2.78 -5.87
N ILE A 8 -12.06 1.91 -6.61
CA ILE A 8 -12.42 1.57 -8.00
C ILE A 8 -13.84 1.02 -8.07
N SER A 9 -14.24 0.21 -7.09
CA SER A 9 -15.61 -0.33 -7.00
C SER A 9 -16.63 0.77 -6.69
N LEU A 10 -16.35 1.61 -5.70
CA LEU A 10 -17.21 2.75 -5.36
C LEU A 10 -17.34 3.74 -6.51
N SER A 11 -16.28 3.96 -7.28
CA SER A 11 -16.26 4.89 -8.41
C SER A 11 -17.12 4.45 -9.59
N LYS A 12 -17.52 3.18 -9.65
CA LYS A 12 -18.43 2.63 -10.67
C LYS A 12 -19.91 2.82 -10.33
N LEU A 13 -20.21 3.17 -9.09
CA LEU A 13 -21.57 3.42 -8.64
C LEU A 13 -22.04 4.82 -9.07
N ASP A 14 -23.36 5.02 -9.08
CA ASP A 14 -23.92 6.35 -9.19
C ASP A 14 -23.31 7.27 -8.12
N PRO A 15 -22.96 8.52 -8.45
CA PRO A 15 -22.36 9.46 -7.51
C PRO A 15 -23.17 9.64 -6.21
N THR A 16 -24.51 9.64 -6.29
CA THR A 16 -25.39 9.76 -5.12
C THR A 16 -25.24 8.55 -4.20
N VAL A 17 -25.29 7.34 -4.77
CA VAL A 17 -25.14 6.08 -4.02
C VAL A 17 -23.75 5.99 -3.38
N ARG A 18 -22.71 6.43 -4.09
CA ARG A 18 -21.36 6.47 -3.53
C ARG A 18 -21.27 7.42 -2.33
N GLU A 19 -21.84 8.60 -2.43
CA GLU A 19 -21.87 9.57 -1.33
C GLU A 19 -22.67 9.02 -0.13
N GLU A 20 -23.81 8.39 -0.34
CA GLU A 20 -24.59 7.73 0.72
C GLU A 20 -23.76 6.66 1.45
N ILE A 21 -23.02 5.82 0.71
CA ILE A 21 -22.15 4.81 1.32
C ILE A 21 -21.04 5.46 2.17
N LEU A 22 -20.41 6.52 1.68
CA LEU A 22 -19.38 7.23 2.44
C LEU A 22 -19.96 7.88 3.70
N GLU A 23 -21.14 8.45 3.61
CA GLU A 23 -21.87 9.02 4.76
C GLU A 23 -22.18 7.93 5.79
N GLU A 24 -22.79 6.81 5.37
CA GLU A 24 -23.11 5.68 6.26
C GLU A 24 -21.86 5.08 6.95
N LEU A 25 -20.70 5.12 6.32
CA LEU A 25 -19.46 4.59 6.92
C LEU A 25 -18.82 5.59 7.90
N PHE A 26 -18.83 6.89 7.59
CA PHE A 26 -17.96 7.85 8.27
C PHE A 26 -18.68 8.92 9.07
N PHE A 27 -19.95 9.24 8.77
CA PHE A 27 -20.64 10.31 9.47
C PHE A 27 -20.96 9.93 10.92
N PRO A 28 -20.57 10.78 11.92
CA PRO A 28 -20.64 10.39 13.34
C PRO A 28 -22.05 10.19 13.90
N GLU A 29 -23.04 10.90 13.37
CA GLU A 29 -24.37 10.95 13.96
C GLU A 29 -25.31 9.84 13.46
N ILE A 30 -25.19 9.44 12.20
CA ILE A 30 -26.10 8.47 11.56
C ILE A 30 -25.38 7.27 10.97
N GLY A 31 -24.05 7.34 10.79
CA GLY A 31 -23.25 6.28 10.19
C GLY A 31 -22.59 5.36 11.20
N ALA A 32 -21.76 4.46 10.68
CA ALA A 32 -20.92 3.56 11.49
C ALA A 32 -19.81 4.30 12.27
N ASN A 33 -19.58 5.55 11.95
CA ASN A 33 -18.60 6.43 12.60
C ASN A 33 -17.20 5.80 12.71
N PHE A 34 -16.64 5.36 11.60
CA PHE A 34 -15.24 4.94 11.61
C PHE A 34 -14.34 6.14 11.88
N THR A 35 -13.60 6.08 12.99
CA THR A 35 -12.71 7.15 13.47
C THR A 35 -11.25 6.89 13.24
N ILE A 36 -10.88 5.62 12.99
CA ILE A 36 -9.50 5.20 12.68
C ILE A 36 -9.54 4.29 11.45
N CYS A 37 -8.73 4.61 10.45
CA CYS A 37 -8.57 3.78 9.26
C CYS A 37 -7.10 3.48 8.97
N ARG A 38 -6.88 2.31 8.37
CA ARG A 38 -5.59 1.90 7.84
C ARG A 38 -5.56 2.12 6.33
N MET A 39 -4.39 2.44 5.80
CA MET A 39 -4.13 2.44 4.36
C MET A 39 -2.84 1.68 4.03
N PRO A 40 -2.67 1.14 2.81
CA PRO A 40 -1.40 0.60 2.38
C PRO A 40 -0.40 1.71 2.02
N VAL A 41 0.88 1.41 2.05
CA VAL A 41 1.97 2.21 1.49
C VAL A 41 2.47 1.47 0.24
N GLY A 42 2.04 1.93 -0.94
CA GLY A 42 2.20 1.19 -2.19
C GLY A 42 1.20 0.02 -2.32
N ALA A 43 1.52 -0.92 -3.19
CA ALA A 43 0.64 -2.04 -3.50
C ALA A 43 0.42 -2.99 -2.33
N ASN A 44 -0.81 -3.51 -2.24
CA ASN A 44 -1.22 -4.56 -1.33
C ASN A 44 -1.98 -5.68 -2.09
N ASP A 45 -2.59 -6.62 -1.36
CA ASP A 45 -3.41 -7.70 -1.91
C ASP A 45 -4.71 -7.23 -2.60
N PHE A 46 -5.15 -5.99 -2.36
CA PHE A 46 -6.30 -5.33 -2.99
C PHE A 46 -5.92 -4.17 -3.90
N SER A 47 -4.73 -4.22 -4.51
CA SER A 47 -4.30 -3.26 -5.53
C SER A 47 -4.66 -3.75 -6.92
N ARG A 48 -4.96 -2.80 -7.82
CA ARG A 48 -5.22 -3.07 -9.25
C ARG A 48 -3.97 -3.60 -9.94
N ASP A 49 -2.86 -2.92 -9.67
CA ASP A 49 -1.53 -3.25 -10.19
C ASP A 49 -0.53 -3.23 -9.03
N TRP A 50 0.62 -3.90 -9.18
CA TRP A 50 1.68 -3.82 -8.17
C TRP A 50 2.57 -2.63 -8.46
N TYR A 51 2.75 -1.79 -7.47
CA TYR A 51 3.53 -0.55 -7.53
C TYR A 51 4.13 -0.21 -6.17
N SER A 52 5.19 0.58 -6.21
CA SER A 52 5.63 1.37 -5.08
C SER A 52 5.77 2.84 -5.49
N TYR A 53 6.11 3.69 -4.57
CA TYR A 53 6.32 5.11 -4.88
C TYR A 53 7.70 5.39 -5.49
N ASN A 54 8.58 4.39 -5.54
CA ASN A 54 9.87 4.50 -6.22
C ASN A 54 10.41 3.11 -6.62
N GLU A 55 10.30 2.77 -7.90
CA GLU A 55 10.86 1.52 -8.46
C GLU A 55 12.18 1.75 -9.23
N THR A 56 12.81 2.91 -9.07
CA THR A 56 14.11 3.18 -9.67
C THR A 56 15.20 2.50 -8.85
N ASP A 57 15.78 1.42 -9.37
CA ASP A 57 16.83 0.64 -8.69
C ASP A 57 18.03 1.53 -8.35
N GLY A 58 18.43 1.52 -7.07
CA GLY A 58 19.55 2.31 -6.57
C GLY A 58 19.27 3.80 -6.34
N ASP A 59 18.04 4.26 -6.46
CA ASP A 59 17.68 5.64 -6.11
C ASP A 59 17.53 5.80 -4.58
N PHE A 60 18.64 5.72 -3.88
CA PHE A 60 18.69 5.82 -2.42
C PHE A 60 18.27 7.20 -1.88
N ASP A 61 18.38 8.24 -2.69
CA ASP A 61 17.96 9.61 -2.34
C ASP A 61 16.48 9.88 -2.65
N MET A 62 15.75 8.87 -3.16
CA MET A 62 14.32 8.97 -3.51
C MET A 62 14.01 10.16 -4.44
N GLN A 63 14.85 10.40 -5.44
CA GLN A 63 14.67 11.50 -6.41
C GLN A 63 13.47 11.28 -7.31
N TYR A 64 13.15 10.01 -7.62
CA TYR A 64 12.04 9.60 -8.49
C TYR A 64 10.80 9.17 -7.71
N PHE A 65 10.73 9.50 -6.42
CA PHE A 65 9.56 9.22 -5.57
C PHE A 65 8.30 9.92 -6.10
N THR A 66 7.19 9.19 -6.19
CA THR A 66 5.91 9.74 -6.66
C THR A 66 4.72 8.98 -6.10
N ILE A 67 3.66 9.70 -5.69
CA ILE A 67 2.37 9.15 -5.26
C ILE A 67 1.31 9.22 -6.37
N ALA A 68 1.73 9.33 -7.63
CA ALA A 68 0.82 9.57 -8.76
C ALA A 68 -0.27 8.50 -8.90
N ASN A 69 0.01 7.24 -8.54
CA ASN A 69 -1.00 6.18 -8.51
C ASN A 69 -2.10 6.48 -7.49
N ASP A 70 -1.72 6.86 -6.28
CA ASP A 70 -2.64 7.11 -5.16
C ASP A 70 -3.51 8.34 -5.39
N GLN A 71 -3.04 9.32 -6.16
CA GLN A 71 -3.85 10.47 -6.57
C GLN A 71 -5.11 10.08 -7.35
N GLN A 72 -5.09 8.90 -7.98
CA GLN A 72 -6.25 8.39 -8.73
C GLN A 72 -7.18 7.51 -7.90
N THR A 73 -6.71 6.99 -6.77
CA THR A 73 -7.42 5.94 -6.01
C THR A 73 -7.51 6.24 -4.52
N LEU A 74 -6.44 6.05 -3.76
CA LEU A 74 -6.47 6.17 -2.28
C LEU A 74 -6.78 7.57 -1.80
N ILE A 75 -6.17 8.60 -2.41
CA ILE A 75 -6.38 10.00 -2.00
C ILE A 75 -7.83 10.44 -2.20
N PRO A 76 -8.50 10.22 -3.34
CA PRO A 76 -9.91 10.50 -3.49
C PRO A 76 -10.80 9.74 -2.49
N PHE A 77 -10.47 8.47 -2.18
CA PHE A 77 -11.21 7.69 -1.20
C PHE A 77 -11.12 8.31 0.20
N ILE A 78 -9.90 8.64 0.63
CA ILE A 78 -9.66 9.25 1.95
C ILE A 78 -10.35 10.61 2.04
N LYS A 79 -10.24 11.45 1.01
CA LYS A 79 -10.91 12.76 0.98
C LYS A 79 -12.43 12.64 1.01
N GLY A 80 -12.98 11.63 0.32
CA GLY A 80 -14.39 11.30 0.41
C GLY A 80 -14.83 10.96 1.85
N ALA A 81 -14.03 10.16 2.56
CA ALA A 81 -14.27 9.84 3.96
C ALA A 81 -14.12 11.07 4.89
N GLN A 82 -13.08 11.89 4.69
CA GLN A 82 -12.83 13.10 5.48
C GLN A 82 -13.91 14.17 5.30
N LYS A 83 -14.64 14.17 4.19
CA LYS A 83 -15.81 15.04 3.98
C LYS A 83 -16.88 14.83 5.06
N TYR A 84 -17.07 13.58 5.48
CA TYR A 84 -18.06 13.19 6.49
C TYR A 84 -17.47 13.11 7.90
N ASN A 85 -16.19 12.75 8.02
CA ASN A 85 -15.47 12.75 9.29
C ASN A 85 -14.10 13.43 9.16
N PRO A 86 -14.03 14.76 9.31
CA PRO A 86 -12.78 15.51 9.24
C PRO A 86 -11.74 15.11 10.28
N GLY A 87 -12.18 14.48 11.39
CA GLY A 87 -11.32 13.99 12.47
C GLY A 87 -10.79 12.56 12.27
N LEU A 88 -11.02 11.97 11.08
CA LEU A 88 -10.58 10.61 10.78
C LEU A 88 -9.07 10.46 10.91
N SER A 89 -8.63 9.59 11.82
CA SER A 89 -7.22 9.26 12.02
C SER A 89 -6.77 8.18 11.04
N ILE A 90 -5.62 8.37 10.40
CA ILE A 90 -5.13 7.45 9.37
C ILE A 90 -3.73 6.95 9.74
N TRP A 91 -3.55 5.64 9.77
CA TRP A 91 -2.25 5.01 9.86
C TRP A 91 -1.97 4.14 8.64
N ALA A 92 -0.70 3.88 8.37
CA ALA A 92 -0.29 3.23 7.13
C ALA A 92 0.71 2.11 7.36
N SER A 93 0.71 1.12 6.45
CA SER A 93 1.72 0.07 6.43
C SER A 93 1.94 -0.45 5.01
N PRO A 94 3.18 -0.75 4.62
CA PRO A 94 3.48 -1.44 3.36
C PRO A 94 3.21 -2.94 3.49
N TRP A 95 2.83 -3.57 2.38
CA TRP A 95 2.89 -5.01 2.17
C TRP A 95 4.24 -5.42 1.60
N CYS A 96 4.82 -4.55 0.78
CA CYS A 96 6.13 -4.76 0.17
C CYS A 96 6.87 -3.42 0.10
N PRO A 97 8.17 -3.37 0.41
CA PRO A 97 8.99 -2.22 0.07
C PRO A 97 9.13 -2.10 -1.46
N PRO A 98 9.73 -1.01 -1.99
CA PRO A 98 10.15 -0.97 -3.38
C PRO A 98 10.87 -2.27 -3.77
N SER A 99 10.49 -2.87 -4.91
CA SER A 99 10.92 -4.24 -5.24
C SER A 99 12.44 -4.39 -5.30
N TRP A 100 13.15 -3.34 -5.69
CA TRP A 100 14.61 -3.31 -5.77
C TRP A 100 15.32 -3.38 -4.40
N MET A 101 14.61 -3.12 -3.30
CA MET A 101 15.14 -3.26 -1.93
C MET A 101 15.06 -4.69 -1.40
N LYS A 102 14.51 -5.62 -2.17
CA LYS A 102 14.41 -7.05 -1.82
C LYS A 102 15.44 -7.87 -2.57
N HIS A 103 15.90 -8.94 -1.94
CA HIS A 103 16.86 -9.88 -2.56
C HIS A 103 16.31 -10.54 -3.84
N ASN A 104 15.01 -10.79 -3.91
CA ASN A 104 14.37 -11.37 -5.08
C ASN A 104 13.98 -10.36 -6.16
N LYS A 105 14.10 -9.04 -5.90
CA LYS A 105 13.72 -7.96 -6.81
C LYS A 105 12.27 -8.08 -7.32
N HIS A 106 11.36 -8.58 -6.47
CA HIS A 106 9.99 -8.86 -6.86
C HIS A 106 9.01 -8.52 -5.73
N TYR A 107 7.78 -8.11 -6.06
CA TYR A 107 6.76 -7.77 -5.08
C TYR A 107 6.34 -8.96 -4.21
N ALA A 108 6.08 -10.13 -4.82
CA ALA A 108 5.73 -11.34 -4.08
C ALA A 108 6.95 -11.99 -3.44
N SER A 109 6.70 -12.80 -2.40
CA SER A 109 7.71 -13.65 -1.77
C SER A 109 7.47 -15.12 -2.05
N ALA A 110 6.22 -15.55 -2.31
CA ALA A 110 5.89 -16.92 -2.66
C ALA A 110 5.57 -17.08 -4.16
N TYR A 111 5.89 -18.25 -4.70
CA TYR A 111 5.70 -18.62 -6.10
C TYR A 111 4.29 -19.19 -6.33
N THR A 112 3.61 -18.76 -7.36
CA THR A 112 2.29 -19.32 -7.71
C THR A 112 2.38 -20.65 -8.45
N GLY A 113 3.49 -20.92 -9.12
CA GLY A 113 3.74 -22.20 -9.80
C GLY A 113 2.85 -22.47 -11.01
N GLU A 114 3.06 -23.66 -11.59
CA GLU A 114 2.27 -24.15 -12.74
C GLU A 114 0.86 -24.60 -12.36
N ALA A 115 0.62 -24.84 -11.07
CA ALA A 115 -0.70 -25.20 -10.54
C ALA A 115 -1.73 -24.07 -10.71
N TYR A 116 -1.27 -22.84 -10.84
CA TYR A 116 -2.12 -21.69 -11.12
C TYR A 116 -2.33 -21.51 -12.62
N ASN A 117 -3.56 -21.16 -13.01
CA ASN A 117 -3.82 -20.72 -14.37
C ASN A 117 -2.85 -19.57 -14.72
N GLU A 118 -2.33 -19.56 -15.94
CA GLU A 118 -1.34 -18.59 -16.41
C GLU A 118 -1.73 -17.14 -16.13
N LYS A 119 -3.02 -16.84 -16.26
CA LYS A 119 -3.61 -15.52 -15.96
C LYS A 119 -3.37 -15.06 -14.49
N TYR A 120 -3.21 -16.00 -13.57
CA TYR A 120 -3.06 -15.72 -12.13
C TYR A 120 -1.64 -15.96 -11.63
N ARG A 121 -0.70 -16.23 -12.53
CA ARG A 121 0.72 -16.35 -12.16
C ARG A 121 1.28 -15.00 -11.80
N ASN A 122 2.03 -14.94 -10.70
CA ASN A 122 2.61 -13.71 -10.21
C ASN A 122 3.96 -13.33 -10.86
N GLY A 123 4.52 -14.19 -11.71
CA GLY A 123 5.78 -13.92 -12.41
C GLY A 123 7.04 -14.11 -11.59
N LEU A 124 6.94 -14.47 -10.30
CA LEU A 124 8.11 -14.76 -9.47
C LEU A 124 8.76 -16.08 -9.93
N PRO A 125 10.07 -16.09 -10.29
CA PRO A 125 10.78 -17.34 -10.58
C PRO A 125 10.87 -18.25 -9.35
N ALA A 126 10.80 -19.57 -9.57
CA ALA A 126 10.81 -20.57 -8.49
C ALA A 126 12.12 -20.56 -7.66
N ASP A 127 13.24 -20.15 -8.25
CA ASP A 127 14.54 -20.02 -7.59
C ASP A 127 14.70 -18.73 -6.78
N LYS A 128 13.72 -17.82 -6.83
CA LYS A 128 13.69 -16.53 -6.12
C LYS A 128 12.64 -16.44 -5.02
N VAL A 129 12.11 -17.57 -4.61
CA VAL A 129 11.12 -17.66 -3.54
C VAL A 129 11.75 -17.29 -2.19
N GLY A 130 11.05 -16.45 -1.42
CA GLY A 130 11.32 -16.23 -0.01
C GLY A 130 10.49 -17.18 0.85
N TYR A 131 10.98 -17.44 2.04
CA TYR A 131 10.29 -18.28 3.02
C TYR A 131 10.08 -17.52 4.32
N GLU A 132 9.11 -17.92 5.10
CA GLU A 132 8.94 -17.44 6.47
C GLU A 132 10.23 -17.68 7.27
N GLY A 133 10.64 -16.67 8.02
CA GLY A 133 11.90 -16.69 8.77
C GLY A 133 13.15 -16.41 7.95
N THR A 134 13.01 -15.92 6.70
CA THR A 134 14.16 -15.45 5.90
C THR A 134 14.11 -13.95 5.69
N ASP A 135 15.28 -13.29 5.74
CA ASP A 135 15.41 -11.87 5.42
C ASP A 135 15.25 -11.65 3.92
N MET A 136 14.08 -11.21 3.50
CA MET A 136 13.84 -10.84 2.10
C MET A 136 14.23 -9.40 1.81
N PHE A 137 14.16 -8.50 2.79
CA PHE A 137 14.68 -7.14 2.69
C PHE A 137 16.21 -7.16 2.73
N ILE A 138 16.87 -6.31 1.95
CA ILE A 138 18.34 -6.20 1.95
C ILE A 138 18.77 -5.47 3.22
N GLN A 139 19.32 -6.21 4.19
CA GLN A 139 19.71 -5.75 5.52
C GLN A 139 21.04 -4.96 5.48
N ASP A 140 21.11 -3.95 4.63
CA ASP A 140 22.23 -3.03 4.49
C ASP A 140 21.83 -1.64 4.99
N SER A 141 22.75 -0.93 5.64
CA SER A 141 22.48 0.38 6.24
C SER A 141 22.02 1.42 5.23
N LEU A 142 22.49 1.37 3.99
CA LEU A 142 22.09 2.28 2.92
C LEU A 142 20.63 2.03 2.50
N TYR A 143 20.24 0.75 2.37
CA TYR A 143 18.86 0.36 2.07
C TYR A 143 17.90 0.73 3.20
N LEU A 144 18.30 0.50 4.45
CA LEU A 144 17.50 0.85 5.63
C LEU A 144 17.28 2.38 5.73
N GLN A 145 18.34 3.18 5.47
CA GLN A 145 18.22 4.63 5.43
C GLN A 145 17.33 5.12 4.28
N ALA A 146 17.48 4.54 3.09
CA ALA A 146 16.62 4.85 1.95
C ALA A 146 15.15 4.48 2.23
N TYR A 147 14.91 3.36 2.90
CA TYR A 147 13.55 2.97 3.26
C TYR A 147 12.94 3.87 4.34
N ALA A 148 13.73 4.35 5.29
CA ALA A 148 13.29 5.38 6.23
C ALA A 148 12.95 6.70 5.52
N LEU A 149 13.77 7.11 4.53
CA LEU A 149 13.50 8.28 3.70
C LEU A 149 12.21 8.10 2.86
N TYR A 150 11.97 6.90 2.33
CA TYR A 150 10.75 6.56 1.62
C TYR A 150 9.49 6.83 2.45
N PHE A 151 9.48 6.45 3.74
CA PHE A 151 8.37 6.75 4.65
C PHE A 151 8.26 8.26 4.93
N SER A 152 9.36 8.96 5.09
CA SER A 152 9.35 10.41 5.30
C SER A 152 8.71 11.14 4.13
N LYS A 153 9.13 10.80 2.90
CA LYS A 153 8.55 11.35 1.67
C LYS A 153 7.07 10.99 1.49
N PHE A 154 6.68 9.77 1.85
CA PHE A 154 5.28 9.37 1.84
C PHE A 154 4.43 10.25 2.75
N ILE A 155 4.84 10.44 4.01
CA ILE A 155 4.12 11.27 4.98
C ILE A 155 4.04 12.72 4.49
N GLU A 156 5.14 13.28 3.98
CA GLU A 156 5.19 14.64 3.43
C GLU A 156 4.24 14.80 2.23
N ALA A 157 4.31 13.88 1.26
CA ALA A 157 3.46 13.92 0.06
C ALA A 157 1.96 13.81 0.40
N TYR A 158 1.59 13.00 1.38
CA TYR A 158 0.20 12.91 1.84
C TYR A 158 -0.24 14.15 2.60
N ARG A 159 0.64 14.74 3.42
CA ARG A 159 0.37 16.02 4.09
C ARG A 159 0.12 17.16 3.10
N GLU A 160 0.88 17.22 2.01
CA GLU A 160 0.64 18.15 0.91
C GLU A 160 -0.74 17.99 0.26
N GLN A 161 -1.31 16.78 0.33
CA GLN A 161 -2.68 16.52 -0.08
C GLN A 161 -3.72 16.84 1.01
N GLY A 162 -3.31 17.36 2.18
CA GLY A 162 -4.20 17.62 3.32
C GLY A 162 -4.63 16.34 4.05
N ILE A 163 -3.79 15.31 4.03
CA ILE A 163 -4.02 14.03 4.70
C ILE A 163 -2.88 13.79 5.68
N ASP A 164 -3.18 13.84 6.98
CA ASP A 164 -2.21 13.55 8.02
C ASP A 164 -2.16 12.07 8.34
N ILE A 165 -0.97 11.47 8.23
CA ILE A 165 -0.68 10.09 8.63
C ILE A 165 -0.10 10.13 10.03
N PHE A 166 -0.86 9.68 11.04
CA PHE A 166 -0.42 9.78 12.44
C PHE A 166 0.56 8.69 12.87
N ALA A 167 0.58 7.56 12.15
CA ALA A 167 1.46 6.43 12.44
C ALA A 167 1.77 5.62 11.18
N VAL A 168 2.95 5.00 11.16
CA VAL A 168 3.35 4.01 10.15
C VAL A 168 3.85 2.75 10.84
N MET A 169 3.51 1.59 10.28
CA MET A 169 4.17 0.32 10.59
C MET A 169 5.18 0.03 9.49
N PRO A 170 6.37 -0.50 9.82
CA PRO A 170 7.39 -0.77 8.81
C PRO A 170 7.03 -1.92 7.86
N GLN A 171 6.15 -2.84 8.28
CA GLN A 171 5.74 -4.00 7.47
C GLN A 171 4.38 -4.54 7.91
N ASN A 172 3.54 -4.90 6.94
CA ASN A 172 2.40 -5.79 7.13
C ASN A 172 2.91 -7.24 7.17
N GLU A 173 2.47 -8.04 8.15
CA GLU A 173 2.80 -9.47 8.23
C GLU A 173 4.30 -9.77 8.09
N PHE A 174 5.08 -9.37 9.06
CA PHE A 174 6.55 -9.45 9.09
C PHE A 174 7.16 -10.78 8.64
N ASN A 175 6.49 -11.88 8.91
CA ASN A 175 6.99 -13.22 8.64
C ASN A 175 6.05 -14.00 7.73
N SER A 176 5.46 -13.34 6.74
CA SER A 176 4.50 -13.99 5.82
C SER A 176 4.97 -13.88 4.38
N ALA A 177 5.33 -15.03 3.79
CA ALA A 177 5.68 -15.15 2.39
C ALA A 177 4.43 -15.40 1.55
N GLN A 178 3.96 -14.37 0.83
CA GLN A 178 2.71 -14.40 0.09
C GLN A 178 2.92 -14.38 -1.43
N ILE A 179 1.90 -14.86 -2.16
CA ILE A 179 1.84 -14.83 -3.64
C ILE A 179 1.48 -13.44 -4.20
N PHE A 180 1.13 -12.51 -3.34
CA PHE A 180 0.87 -11.09 -3.60
C PHE A 180 1.98 -10.23 -2.91
N PRO A 181 1.93 -8.90 -2.99
CA PRO A 181 2.95 -8.06 -2.35
C PRO A 181 3.19 -8.45 -0.89
N SER A 182 4.43 -8.78 -0.56
CA SER A 182 4.85 -9.23 0.77
C SER A 182 6.37 -9.12 0.94
N CYS A 183 6.82 -9.06 2.18
CA CYS A 183 8.24 -9.09 2.50
C CYS A 183 8.44 -9.72 3.87
N CYS A 184 9.23 -10.79 3.97
CA CYS A 184 9.72 -11.30 5.23
C CYS A 184 10.94 -10.50 5.70
N TRP A 185 11.06 -10.32 7.02
CA TRP A 185 12.14 -9.59 7.71
C TRP A 185 12.84 -10.46 8.73
#